data_4c000e1534c5f95df5f7e9d069dbdcf9
#
_entry.id   4c000e1534c5f95df5f7e9d069dbdcf9
#
_cell.length_a   1.000
_cell.length_b   1.000
_cell.length_c   1.000
_cell.angle_alpha   90.00
_cell.angle_beta   90.00
_cell.angle_gamma   90.00
#
_symmetry.space_group_name_H-M   'P 1'
#
loop_
_entity.id
_entity.type
_entity.pdbx_description
1 polymer ?
#
loop_
_entity_poly.entity_id
_entity_poly.type
_entity_poly.pdbx_seq_one_letter_code
_entity_poly.pdbx_strand_id
1 'polypeptide(L)'
;MQQALTLARSAASIGEVPIAALLVRDGIVIAEAHNLRETKQDPTAHAEVIAIREGARQTNSWRLIDTTLYVTLEPCTMCIGAIVLARIPRLVFGATDPKAGACGSIMNIPPEPRLNHRVEVVEGVCAEDSQALLQDFFRRLRRESAQRETP
;
A
#
# COMPACT_ATOMS: atom_id res chain seq x y z
N MET A 1 8.17 -1.93 8.62
CA MET A 1 7.30 -0.72 8.45
C MET A 1 8.10 0.58 8.37
N GLN A 2 9.11 0.84 9.19
CA GLN A 2 9.90 2.10 9.10
C GLN A 2 10.55 2.33 7.73
N GLN A 3 11.06 1.28 7.08
CA GLN A 3 11.57 1.36 5.71
C GLN A 3 10.46 1.74 4.71
N ALA A 4 9.25 1.19 4.86
CA ALA A 4 8.11 1.56 4.03
C ALA A 4 7.72 3.04 4.21
N LEU A 5 7.74 3.55 5.45
CA LEU A 5 7.51 4.98 5.73
C LEU A 5 8.56 5.88 5.08
N THR A 6 9.83 5.46 5.09
CA THR A 6 10.90 6.21 4.39
C THR A 6 10.63 6.27 2.89
N LEU A 7 10.25 5.16 2.29
CA LEU A 7 9.89 5.10 0.87
C LEU A 7 8.63 5.93 0.55
N ALA A 8 7.64 5.94 1.45
CA ALA A 8 6.45 6.78 1.30
C ALA A 8 6.77 8.28 1.33
N ARG A 9 7.77 8.72 2.13
CA ARG A 9 8.24 10.11 2.09
C ARG A 9 8.84 10.47 0.73
N SER A 10 9.55 9.54 0.08
CA SER A 10 10.07 9.73 -1.28
C SER A 10 8.94 9.94 -2.29
N ALA A 11 7.83 9.21 -2.18
CA ALA A 11 6.64 9.45 -2.99
C ALA A 11 6.09 10.87 -2.82
N ALA A 12 5.99 11.35 -1.57
CA ALA A 12 5.53 12.71 -1.28
C ALA A 12 6.41 13.79 -1.92
N SER A 13 7.72 13.56 -2.05
CA SER A 13 8.67 14.53 -2.63
C SER A 13 8.48 14.72 -4.13
N ILE A 14 7.88 13.77 -4.82
CA ILE A 14 7.56 13.83 -6.25
C ILE A 14 6.08 14.12 -6.53
N GLY A 15 5.30 14.49 -5.51
CA GLY A 15 3.87 14.84 -5.65
C GLY A 15 2.91 13.65 -5.63
N GLU A 16 3.40 12.46 -5.35
CA GLU A 16 2.55 11.27 -5.17
C GLU A 16 2.01 11.15 -3.76
N VAL A 17 0.84 10.57 -3.61
CA VAL A 17 0.30 10.24 -2.29
C VAL A 17 1.28 9.32 -1.56
N PRO A 18 1.70 9.64 -0.32
CA PRO A 18 2.77 8.94 0.40
C PRO A 18 2.34 7.58 0.93
N ILE A 19 2.19 6.64 0.01
CA ILE A 19 1.90 5.23 0.28
C ILE A 19 3.03 4.40 -0.30
N ALA A 20 3.52 3.45 0.49
CA ALA A 20 4.56 2.53 0.06
C ALA A 20 4.26 1.11 0.50
N ALA A 21 4.79 0.15 -0.24
CA ALA A 21 4.68 -1.27 0.03
C ALA A 21 6.04 -1.97 -0.10
N LEU A 22 6.31 -2.90 0.80
CA LEU A 22 7.47 -3.79 0.79
C LEU A 22 7.01 -5.23 0.78
N LEU A 23 7.50 -6.04 -0.14
CA LEU A 23 7.32 -7.48 -0.14
C LEU A 23 8.55 -8.14 0.47
N VAL A 24 8.36 -8.91 1.54
CA VAL A 24 9.43 -9.51 2.33
C VAL A 24 9.32 -11.02 2.28
N ARG A 25 10.44 -11.71 2.04
CA ARG A 25 10.61 -13.16 2.15
C ARG A 25 11.83 -13.45 3.02
N ASP A 26 11.68 -14.34 4.02
CA ASP A 26 12.77 -14.75 4.92
C ASP A 26 13.54 -13.56 5.56
N GLY A 27 12.81 -12.50 5.93
CA GLY A 27 13.39 -11.28 6.49
C GLY A 27 14.06 -10.34 5.48
N ILE A 28 14.10 -10.70 4.19
CA ILE A 28 14.73 -9.93 3.11
C ILE A 28 13.65 -9.23 2.29
N VAL A 29 13.83 -7.94 2.02
CA VAL A 29 12.99 -7.19 1.08
C VAL A 29 13.32 -7.64 -0.34
N ILE A 30 12.35 -8.28 -1.01
CA ILE A 30 12.49 -8.76 -2.39
C ILE A 30 11.84 -7.83 -3.41
N ALA A 31 10.94 -6.95 -2.98
CA ALA A 31 10.39 -5.89 -3.81
C ALA A 31 9.96 -4.73 -2.94
N GLU A 32 10.12 -3.51 -3.45
CA GLU A 32 9.64 -2.29 -2.81
C GLU A 32 9.02 -1.37 -3.86
N ALA A 33 7.99 -0.64 -3.48
CA ALA A 33 7.31 0.31 -4.35
C ALA A 33 6.60 1.39 -3.54
N HIS A 34 6.39 2.51 -4.18
CA HIS A 34 5.48 3.55 -3.70
C HIS A 34 4.43 3.87 -4.76
N ASN A 35 3.41 4.62 -4.37
CA ASN A 35 2.36 5.06 -5.29
C ASN A 35 2.96 5.85 -6.46
N LEU A 36 2.47 5.58 -7.67
CA LEU A 36 2.88 6.22 -8.93
C LEU A 36 1.68 6.59 -9.81
N ARG A 37 0.50 6.73 -9.21
CA ARG A 37 -0.75 6.94 -9.95
C ARG A 37 -0.71 8.22 -10.77
N GLU A 38 -0.26 9.32 -10.19
CA GLU A 38 -0.17 10.62 -10.88
C GLU A 38 0.97 10.63 -11.90
N THR A 39 2.14 10.12 -11.53
CA THR A 39 3.33 10.08 -12.40
C THR A 39 3.11 9.24 -13.65
N LYS A 40 2.44 8.09 -13.51
CA LYS A 40 2.18 7.16 -14.62
C LYS A 40 0.85 7.39 -15.33
N GLN A 41 -0.02 8.26 -14.79
CA GLN A 41 -1.42 8.42 -15.25
C GLN A 41 -2.12 7.05 -15.33
N ASP A 42 -1.87 6.19 -14.34
CA ASP A 42 -2.40 4.83 -14.24
C ASP A 42 -3.15 4.67 -12.91
N PRO A 43 -4.49 4.50 -12.92
CA PRO A 43 -5.29 4.35 -11.71
C PRO A 43 -4.95 3.09 -10.92
N THR A 44 -4.24 2.13 -11.51
CA THR A 44 -3.84 0.88 -10.87
C THR A 44 -2.42 0.91 -10.31
N ALA A 45 -1.66 1.98 -10.52
CA ALA A 45 -0.28 2.12 -10.08
C ALA A 45 -0.17 2.40 -8.56
N HIS A 46 -0.87 1.62 -7.75
CA HIS A 46 -0.76 1.61 -6.30
C HIS A 46 0.50 0.86 -5.87
N ALA A 47 1.09 1.27 -4.76
CA ALA A 47 2.33 0.69 -4.21
C ALA A 47 2.26 -0.84 -4.11
N GLU A 48 1.14 -1.37 -3.61
CA GLU A 48 0.91 -2.80 -3.43
C GLU A 48 0.96 -3.56 -4.76
N VAL A 49 0.24 -3.07 -5.77
CA VAL A 49 0.19 -3.72 -7.10
C VAL A 49 1.57 -3.70 -7.75
N ILE A 50 2.30 -2.59 -7.63
CA ILE A 50 3.66 -2.48 -8.18
C ILE A 50 4.61 -3.44 -7.45
N ALA A 51 4.57 -3.50 -6.11
CA ALA A 51 5.40 -4.41 -5.32
C ALA A 51 5.10 -5.88 -5.62
N ILE A 52 3.82 -6.26 -5.78
CA ILE A 52 3.40 -7.61 -6.15
C ILE A 52 3.95 -7.99 -7.54
N ARG A 53 3.81 -7.12 -8.53
CA ARG A 53 4.34 -7.35 -9.89
C ARG A 53 5.85 -7.53 -9.87
N GLU A 54 6.57 -6.66 -9.17
CA GLU A 54 8.02 -6.75 -9.06
C GLU A 54 8.45 -8.01 -8.32
N GLY A 55 7.81 -8.35 -7.20
CA GLY A 55 8.07 -9.58 -6.46
C GLY A 55 7.84 -10.84 -7.30
N ALA A 56 6.76 -10.88 -8.07
CA ALA A 56 6.48 -11.99 -9.00
C ALA A 56 7.56 -12.13 -10.08
N ARG A 57 8.05 -11.00 -10.61
CA ARG A 57 9.15 -10.97 -11.58
C ARG A 57 10.47 -11.47 -10.95
N GLN A 58 10.81 -10.98 -9.77
CA GLN A 58 12.05 -11.37 -9.05
C GLN A 58 12.08 -12.86 -8.68
N THR A 59 10.91 -13.42 -8.34
CA THR A 59 10.80 -14.83 -7.94
C THR A 59 10.48 -15.76 -9.10
N ASN A 60 10.28 -15.23 -10.30
CA ASN A 60 9.79 -15.95 -11.47
C ASN A 60 8.53 -16.80 -11.17
N SER A 61 7.66 -16.28 -10.31
CA SER A 61 6.43 -16.93 -9.85
C SER A 61 5.36 -15.90 -9.53
N TRP A 62 4.16 -16.11 -10.05
CA TRP A 62 3.00 -15.31 -9.65
C TRP A 62 2.49 -15.66 -8.24
N ARG A 63 2.84 -16.86 -7.72
CA ARG A 63 2.52 -17.27 -6.35
C ARG A 63 3.60 -16.79 -5.40
N LEU A 64 3.20 -15.91 -4.48
CA LEU A 64 4.08 -15.29 -3.48
C LEU A 64 3.81 -15.89 -2.09
N ILE A 65 3.77 -17.22 -2.01
CA ILE A 65 3.27 -17.99 -0.86
C ILE A 65 4.13 -17.87 0.41
N ASP A 66 5.41 -17.49 0.28
CA ASP A 66 6.35 -17.39 1.40
C ASP A 66 6.67 -15.95 1.75
N THR A 67 5.74 -15.03 1.48
CA THR A 67 5.99 -13.61 1.64
C THR A 67 5.05 -12.94 2.65
N THR A 68 5.51 -11.80 3.16
CA THR A 68 4.68 -10.83 3.90
C THR A 68 4.71 -9.51 3.15
N LEU A 69 3.53 -8.93 2.91
CA LEU A 69 3.41 -7.58 2.34
C LEU A 69 3.22 -6.57 3.47
N TYR A 70 4.10 -5.59 3.54
CA TYR A 70 4.00 -4.43 4.44
C TYR A 70 3.53 -3.23 3.64
N VAL A 71 2.49 -2.55 4.11
CA VAL A 71 1.91 -1.35 3.44
C VAL A 71 1.69 -0.26 4.47
N THR A 72 1.99 0.98 4.14
CA THR A 72 1.80 2.10 5.08
C THR A 72 0.34 2.47 5.31
N LEU A 73 -0.55 2.14 4.38
CA LEU A 73 -2.00 2.38 4.45
C LEU A 73 -2.78 1.09 4.20
N GLU A 74 -3.94 0.93 4.83
CA GLU A 74 -4.86 -0.17 4.59
C GLU A 74 -5.16 -0.33 3.08
N PRO A 75 -4.98 -1.54 2.50
CA PRO A 75 -5.24 -1.78 1.09
C PRO A 75 -6.70 -1.58 0.70
N CYS A 76 -6.91 -0.98 -0.47
CA CYS A 76 -8.22 -0.85 -1.09
C CYS A 76 -8.70 -2.19 -1.71
N THR A 77 -9.93 -2.22 -2.25
CA THR A 77 -10.52 -3.42 -2.87
C THR A 77 -9.69 -3.99 -4.01
N MET A 78 -9.09 -3.16 -4.85
CA MET A 78 -8.19 -3.60 -5.93
C MET A 78 -6.94 -4.28 -5.37
N CYS A 79 -6.30 -3.66 -4.37
CA CYS A 79 -5.03 -4.14 -3.82
C CYS A 79 -5.21 -5.42 -3.00
N ILE A 80 -6.24 -5.52 -2.16
CA ILE A 80 -6.50 -6.77 -1.43
C ILE A 80 -6.88 -7.90 -2.39
N GLY A 81 -7.58 -7.61 -3.48
CA GLY A 81 -7.83 -8.58 -4.54
C GLY A 81 -6.54 -9.09 -5.17
N ALA A 82 -5.59 -8.21 -5.47
CA ALA A 82 -4.27 -8.59 -5.98
C ALA A 82 -3.46 -9.44 -4.96
N ILE A 83 -3.51 -9.10 -3.67
CA ILE A 83 -2.87 -9.84 -2.58
C ILE A 83 -3.43 -11.28 -2.51
N VAL A 84 -4.74 -11.44 -2.56
CA VAL A 84 -5.41 -12.75 -2.59
C VAL A 84 -5.02 -13.56 -3.83
N LEU A 85 -5.05 -12.93 -5.01
CA LEU A 85 -4.67 -13.58 -6.27
C LEU A 85 -3.20 -14.02 -6.26
N ALA A 86 -2.30 -13.21 -5.73
CA ALA A 86 -0.87 -13.52 -5.61
C ALA A 86 -0.57 -14.58 -4.53
N ARG A 87 -1.56 -15.01 -3.75
CA ARG A 87 -1.41 -15.99 -2.66
C ARG A 87 -0.47 -15.52 -1.54
N ILE A 88 -0.40 -14.24 -1.29
CA ILE A 88 0.37 -13.68 -0.18
C ILE A 88 -0.33 -14.07 1.13
N PRO A 89 0.33 -14.81 2.04
CA PRO A 89 -0.32 -15.34 3.23
C PRO A 89 -0.50 -14.30 4.34
N ARG A 90 0.33 -13.24 4.36
CA ARG A 90 0.34 -12.25 5.44
C ARG A 90 0.45 -10.83 4.93
N LEU A 91 -0.42 -9.97 5.44
CA LEU A 91 -0.46 -8.53 5.22
C LEU A 91 -0.24 -7.81 6.54
N VAL A 92 0.67 -6.84 6.54
CA VAL A 92 0.90 -5.92 7.66
C VAL A 92 0.67 -4.50 7.17
N PHE A 93 -0.26 -3.77 7.77
CA PHE A 93 -0.47 -2.38 7.37
C PHE A 93 -0.41 -1.38 8.54
N GLY A 94 -0.17 -0.11 8.20
CA GLY A 94 -0.09 0.98 9.15
C GLY A 94 -1.45 1.58 9.48
N ALA A 95 -1.77 2.73 8.89
CA ALA A 95 -3.02 3.43 9.12
C ALA A 95 -4.21 2.74 8.44
N THR A 96 -5.40 2.82 9.04
CA THR A 96 -6.67 2.46 8.41
C THR A 96 -7.07 3.47 7.35
N ASP A 97 -7.84 3.04 6.34
CA ASP A 97 -8.43 3.92 5.32
C ASP A 97 -9.96 3.90 5.40
N PRO A 98 -10.57 4.90 6.06
CA PRO A 98 -12.03 4.95 6.22
C PRO A 98 -12.79 5.25 4.91
N LYS A 99 -12.07 5.56 3.81
CA LYS A 99 -12.68 5.90 2.52
C LYS A 99 -12.65 4.76 1.50
N ALA A 100 -11.62 3.92 1.55
CA ALA A 100 -11.42 2.87 0.54
C ALA A 100 -10.87 1.55 1.11
N GLY A 101 -10.58 1.47 2.41
CA GLY A 101 -9.99 0.31 3.06
C GLY A 101 -10.86 -0.92 2.97
N ALA A 102 -10.28 -2.04 2.56
CA ALA A 102 -10.98 -3.30 2.35
C ALA A 102 -10.47 -4.45 3.23
N CYS A 103 -9.76 -4.09 4.31
CA CYS A 103 -9.22 -5.02 5.30
C CYS A 103 -9.84 -4.82 6.70
N GLY A 104 -11.04 -4.21 6.78
CA GLY A 104 -11.76 -3.97 8.01
C GLY A 104 -12.54 -2.65 8.05
N SER A 105 -12.11 -1.61 7.31
CA SER A 105 -12.75 -0.29 7.37
C SER A 105 -14.09 -0.23 6.62
N ILE A 106 -14.10 -0.38 5.29
CA ILE A 106 -15.33 -0.37 4.47
C ILE A 106 -15.78 -1.79 4.17
N MET A 107 -14.84 -2.65 3.83
CA MET A 107 -15.04 -4.07 3.58
C MET A 107 -14.02 -4.88 4.36
N ASN A 108 -14.28 -6.17 4.54
CA ASN A 108 -13.37 -7.09 5.19
C ASN A 108 -13.17 -8.33 4.30
N ILE A 109 -12.31 -8.21 3.30
CA ILE A 109 -12.05 -9.24 2.28
C ILE A 109 -11.06 -10.31 2.75
N PRO A 110 -10.00 -10.03 3.55
CA PRO A 110 -8.99 -11.00 3.93
C PRO A 110 -9.53 -12.34 4.49
N PRO A 111 -10.55 -12.37 5.40
CA PRO A 111 -11.06 -13.60 5.97
C PRO A 111 -12.21 -14.23 5.17
N GLU A 112 -12.60 -13.70 4.01
CA GLU A 112 -13.78 -14.15 3.25
C GLU A 112 -13.68 -15.65 2.92
N PRO A 113 -14.56 -16.52 3.47
CA PRO A 113 -14.42 -17.97 3.36
C PRO A 113 -14.71 -18.52 1.96
N ARG A 114 -15.39 -17.78 1.09
CA ARG A 114 -15.68 -18.16 -0.29
C ARG A 114 -14.52 -17.94 -1.24
N LEU A 115 -13.52 -17.14 -0.83
CA LEU A 115 -12.28 -16.98 -1.59
C LEU A 115 -11.39 -18.20 -1.38
N ASN A 116 -10.62 -18.55 -2.41
CA ASN A 116 -9.72 -19.70 -2.41
C ASN A 116 -8.38 -19.45 -1.70
N HIS A 117 -8.19 -18.27 -1.12
CA HIS A 117 -7.04 -17.91 -0.29
C HIS A 117 -7.46 -16.91 0.77
N ARG A 118 -6.97 -17.07 1.98
CA ARG A 118 -7.16 -16.16 3.09
C ARG A 118 -5.84 -15.52 3.47
N VAL A 119 -5.93 -14.27 3.91
CA VAL A 119 -4.77 -13.47 4.28
C VAL A 119 -4.82 -13.19 5.78
N GLU A 120 -3.75 -13.55 6.49
CA GLU A 120 -3.55 -13.10 7.87
C GLU A 120 -3.25 -11.60 7.86
N VAL A 121 -3.97 -10.84 8.67
CA VAL A 121 -3.83 -9.38 8.74
C VAL A 121 -3.30 -8.96 10.09
N VAL A 122 -2.27 -8.12 10.08
CA VAL A 122 -1.75 -7.38 11.24
C VAL A 122 -1.89 -5.90 10.93
N GLU A 123 -2.72 -5.20 11.69
CA GLU A 123 -3.01 -3.78 11.53
C GLU A 123 -2.31 -2.91 12.56
N GLY A 124 -2.22 -1.60 12.27
CA GLY A 124 -1.80 -0.59 13.25
C GLY A 124 -0.29 -0.45 13.43
N VAL A 125 0.53 -1.11 12.63
CA VAL A 125 2.00 -1.04 12.77
C VAL A 125 2.52 0.30 12.26
N CYS A 126 2.98 1.18 13.16
CA CYS A 126 3.36 2.58 12.89
C CYS A 126 2.18 3.39 12.32
N ALA A 127 0.96 3.14 12.78
CA ALA A 127 -0.25 3.78 12.27
C ALA A 127 -0.21 5.31 12.40
N GLU A 128 0.25 5.82 13.53
CA GLU A 128 0.34 7.27 13.79
C GLU A 128 1.30 7.96 12.80
N ASP A 129 2.47 7.37 12.55
CA ASP A 129 3.44 7.90 11.59
C ASP A 129 2.88 7.91 10.16
N SER A 130 2.19 6.82 9.78
CA SER A 130 1.53 6.71 8.47
C SER A 130 0.44 7.76 8.31
N GLN A 131 -0.40 7.94 9.33
CA GLN A 131 -1.48 8.90 9.32
C GLN A 131 -0.96 10.35 9.27
N ALA A 132 0.05 10.67 10.07
CA ALA A 132 0.68 11.98 10.08
C ALA A 132 1.26 12.35 8.70
N LEU A 133 1.95 11.41 8.05
CA LEU A 133 2.51 11.60 6.72
C LEU A 133 1.44 11.91 5.66
N LEU A 134 0.32 11.18 5.68
CA LEU A 134 -0.81 11.42 4.78
C LEU A 134 -1.48 12.76 5.05
N GLN A 135 -1.73 13.10 6.32
CA GLN A 135 -2.34 14.37 6.70
C GLN A 135 -1.49 15.58 6.27
N ASP A 136 -0.18 15.49 6.47
CA ASP A 136 0.76 16.56 6.08
C ASP A 136 0.79 16.75 4.56
N PHE A 137 0.80 15.66 3.79
CA PHE A 137 0.72 15.69 2.34
C PHE A 137 -0.54 16.40 1.85
N PHE A 138 -1.72 15.98 2.30
CA PHE A 138 -2.98 16.58 1.88
C PHE A 138 -3.17 18.02 2.38
N ARG A 139 -2.59 18.37 3.52
CA ARG A 139 -2.58 19.75 4.03
C ARG A 139 -1.76 20.66 3.11
N ARG A 140 -0.59 20.21 2.66
CA ARG A 140 0.24 20.95 1.70
C ARG A 140 -0.48 21.13 0.37
N LEU A 141 -1.03 20.04 -0.17
CA LEU A 141 -1.75 20.05 -1.44
C LEU A 141 -2.92 21.06 -1.45
N ARG A 142 -3.71 21.12 -0.36
CA ARG A 142 -4.79 22.13 -0.22
C ARG A 142 -4.27 23.56 -0.19
N ARG A 143 -3.14 23.81 0.46
CA ARG A 143 -2.54 25.16 0.49
C ARG A 143 -2.06 25.61 -0.88
N GLU A 144 -1.42 24.73 -1.62
CA GLU A 144 -0.93 24.99 -2.98
C GLU A 144 -2.08 25.26 -3.95
N SER A 145 -3.17 24.48 -3.86
CA SER A 145 -4.37 24.71 -4.66
C SER A 145 -5.03 26.07 -4.37
N ALA A 146 -5.17 26.43 -3.10
CA ALA A 146 -5.73 27.72 -2.71
C ALA A 146 -4.89 28.93 -3.19
N GLN A 147 -3.57 28.77 -3.25
CA GLN A 147 -2.67 29.83 -3.76
C GLN A 147 -2.75 30.00 -5.29
N ARG A 148 -3.11 28.96 -6.03
CA ARG A 148 -3.29 29.01 -7.50
C ARG A 148 -4.62 29.64 -7.91
N GLU A 149 -5.61 29.63 -7.04
CA GLU A 149 -6.96 30.19 -7.29
C GLU A 149 -7.07 31.68 -6.88
N THR A 150 -6.03 32.27 -6.30
CA THR A 150 -6.02 33.69 -5.95
C THR A 150 -5.40 34.46 -7.12
N PRO A 151 -6.21 35.34 -7.81
CA PRO A 151 -5.77 36.10 -8.99
C PRO A 151 -4.73 37.17 -8.63
#